data_3df5fce1225b9a2484e53e45f154d334
#
_entry.id   3df5fce1225b9a2484e53e45f154d334
#
_cell.length_a   1.000
_cell.length_b   1.000
_cell.length_c   1.000
_cell.angle_alpha   90.00
_cell.angle_beta   90.00
_cell.angle_gamma   90.00
#
_symmetry.space_group_name_H-M   'P 1'
#
loop_
_entity.id
_entity.type
_entity.pdbx_description
1 polymer ?
#
loop_
_entity_poly.entity_id
_entity_poly.type
_entity_poly.pdbx_seq_one_letter_code
_entity_poly.pdbx_strand_id
1 'polypeptide(L)'
;MVDSPSYTDNGDGTVTDSGTGLVWQQAVPTTTYAQTAALAYCAGLSLGGYTDWRLPSYVELLSIVDFSAYNPSINAAVFPGTPAGYFWSSTLYAGASGDAWNVYFVDGNAFNDVVSLAYYVRCVR
;
A
#
# COMPACT_ATOMS: atom_id res chain seq x y z
N MET A 1 16.74 -5.34 -18.59
CA MET A 1 16.54 -5.92 -17.24
C MET A 1 15.87 -4.88 -16.35
N VAL A 2 14.80 -5.25 -15.71
CA VAL A 2 14.15 -4.38 -14.75
C VAL A 2 14.74 -4.68 -13.38
N ASP A 3 15.28 -3.66 -12.71
CA ASP A 3 15.79 -3.83 -11.36
C ASP A 3 14.63 -4.05 -10.40
N SER A 4 14.73 -5.12 -9.61
CA SER A 4 13.80 -5.32 -8.51
C SER A 4 14.05 -4.27 -7.43
N PRO A 5 13.02 -3.81 -6.73
CA PRO A 5 13.20 -2.96 -5.56
C PRO A 5 14.14 -3.63 -4.55
N SER A 6 15.02 -2.84 -3.97
CA SER A 6 15.97 -3.30 -2.98
C SER A 6 15.36 -3.12 -1.59
N TYR A 7 14.77 -4.17 -1.06
CA TYR A 7 14.08 -4.13 0.23
C TYR A 7 15.00 -4.56 1.37
N THR A 8 14.85 -3.87 2.51
CA THR A 8 15.44 -4.27 3.79
C THR A 8 14.31 -4.46 4.79
N ASP A 9 14.19 -5.67 5.33
CA ASP A 9 13.33 -5.93 6.47
C ASP A 9 14.02 -5.40 7.73
N ASN A 10 13.47 -4.35 8.32
CA ASN A 10 14.09 -3.66 9.44
C ASN A 10 13.92 -4.40 10.78
N GLY A 11 13.12 -5.45 10.82
CA GLY A 11 12.90 -6.26 12.02
C GLY A 11 12.00 -5.62 13.09
N ASP A 12 11.39 -4.49 12.78
CA ASP A 12 10.51 -3.71 13.67
C ASP A 12 9.10 -3.52 13.13
N GLY A 13 8.73 -4.32 12.13
CA GLY A 13 7.44 -4.20 11.44
C GLY A 13 7.47 -3.25 10.25
N THR A 14 8.65 -2.73 9.89
CA THR A 14 8.83 -1.84 8.75
C THR A 14 9.79 -2.44 7.72
N VAL A 15 9.62 -2.02 6.47
CA VAL A 15 10.46 -2.40 5.33
C VAL A 15 10.93 -1.14 4.63
N THR A 16 12.23 -1.02 4.43
CA THR A 16 12.81 0.09 3.66
C THR A 16 12.98 -0.33 2.20
N ASP A 17 12.52 0.51 1.28
CA ASP A 17 12.83 0.42 -0.14
C ASP A 17 13.96 1.41 -0.43
N SER A 18 15.18 0.91 -0.64
CA SER A 18 16.34 1.77 -0.87
C SER A 18 16.28 2.47 -2.23
N GLY A 19 15.51 1.94 -3.18
CA GLY A 19 15.36 2.56 -4.50
C GLY A 19 14.54 3.84 -4.49
N THR A 20 13.51 3.92 -3.65
CA THR A 20 12.64 5.08 -3.51
C THR A 20 12.92 5.89 -2.24
N GLY A 21 13.58 5.29 -1.27
CA GLY A 21 13.77 5.86 0.06
C GLY A 21 12.54 5.77 0.94
N LEU A 22 11.48 5.12 0.49
CA LEU A 22 10.25 4.97 1.25
C LEU A 22 10.38 3.86 2.29
N VAL A 23 9.68 4.03 3.41
CA VAL A 23 9.57 3.02 4.46
C VAL A 23 8.11 2.57 4.51
N TRP A 24 7.89 1.26 4.46
CA TRP A 24 6.56 0.66 4.34
C TRP A 24 6.18 -0.09 5.61
N GLN A 25 4.91 -0.04 5.94
CA GLN A 25 4.31 -0.94 6.91
C GLN A 25 4.38 -2.37 6.35
N GLN A 26 4.97 -3.29 7.10
CA GLN A 26 5.18 -4.67 6.62
C GLN A 26 3.90 -5.50 6.67
N ALA A 27 3.24 -5.52 7.82
CA ALA A 27 1.98 -6.25 8.00
C ALA A 27 0.80 -5.29 7.88
N VAL A 28 -0.22 -5.68 7.13
CA VAL A 28 -1.44 -4.87 7.00
C VAL A 28 -2.51 -5.36 7.96
N PRO A 29 -3.39 -4.47 8.45
CA PRO A 29 -4.52 -4.90 9.26
C PRO A 29 -5.46 -5.78 8.43
N THR A 30 -6.13 -6.71 9.09
CA THR A 30 -7.13 -7.57 8.45
C THR A 30 -8.46 -6.84 8.21
N THR A 31 -8.68 -5.74 8.93
CA THR A 31 -9.84 -4.87 8.75
C THR A 31 -9.68 -4.05 7.48
N THR A 32 -10.77 -3.88 6.75
CA THR A 32 -10.83 -2.99 5.59
C THR A 32 -11.47 -1.66 5.98
N TYR A 33 -11.17 -0.61 5.22
CA TYR A 33 -11.57 0.77 5.55
C TYR A 33 -12.09 1.48 4.31
N ALA A 34 -13.05 2.39 4.50
CA ALA A 34 -13.34 3.42 3.51
C ALA A 34 -12.11 4.33 3.36
N GLN A 35 -11.98 5.01 2.25
CA GLN A 35 -10.76 5.77 1.92
C GLN A 35 -10.43 6.84 2.98
N THR A 36 -11.42 7.58 3.48
CA THR A 36 -11.19 8.58 4.53
C THR A 36 -10.76 7.96 5.85
N ALA A 37 -11.30 6.79 6.20
CA ALA A 37 -10.88 6.05 7.39
C ALA A 37 -9.47 5.47 7.20
N ALA A 38 -9.10 5.07 5.99
CA ALA A 38 -7.74 4.63 5.66
C ALA A 38 -6.72 5.77 5.87
N LEU A 39 -7.06 6.97 5.41
CA LEU A 39 -6.23 8.16 5.64
C LEU A 39 -6.01 8.40 7.14
N ALA A 40 -7.07 8.32 7.94
CA ALA A 40 -7.02 8.52 9.38
C ALA A 40 -6.23 7.40 10.08
N TYR A 41 -6.39 6.16 9.63
CA TYR A 41 -5.65 5.02 10.18
C TYR A 41 -4.14 5.23 10.05
N CYS A 42 -3.67 5.60 8.86
CA CYS A 42 -2.24 5.84 8.65
C CYS A 42 -1.74 7.06 9.42
N ALA A 43 -2.51 8.14 9.45
CA ALA A 43 -2.14 9.35 10.19
C ALA A 43 -2.00 9.10 11.70
N GLY A 44 -2.74 8.12 12.23
CA GLY A 44 -2.69 7.74 13.64
C GLY A 44 -1.75 6.59 13.96
N LEU A 45 -1.08 6.01 12.96
CA LEU A 45 -0.23 4.84 13.16
C LEU A 45 1.08 5.22 13.85
N SER A 46 1.43 4.45 14.88
CA SER A 46 2.75 4.51 15.52
C SER A 46 3.39 3.14 15.32
N LEU A 47 4.49 3.09 14.60
CA LEU A 47 5.14 1.84 14.22
C LEU A 47 6.62 2.08 13.95
N GLY A 48 7.48 1.19 14.43
CA GLY A 48 8.92 1.27 14.19
C GLY A 48 9.59 2.52 14.77
N GLY A 49 8.96 3.14 15.78
CA GLY A 49 9.44 4.39 16.37
C GLY A 49 9.04 5.65 15.61
N TYR A 50 8.19 5.52 14.58
CA TYR A 50 7.74 6.62 13.74
C TYR A 50 6.25 6.90 13.92
N THR A 51 5.87 8.17 13.80
CA THR A 51 4.48 8.64 13.92
C THR A 51 4.04 9.48 12.72
N ASP A 52 4.84 9.52 11.66
CA ASP A 52 4.59 10.30 10.45
C ASP A 52 4.13 9.44 9.27
N TRP A 53 3.41 8.36 9.57
CA TRP A 53 2.83 7.48 8.56
C TRP A 53 1.71 8.17 7.78
N ARG A 54 1.54 7.77 6.55
CA ARG A 54 0.49 8.29 5.65
C ARG A 54 0.03 7.21 4.69
N LEU A 55 -1.15 7.39 4.13
CA LEU A 55 -1.63 6.56 3.04
C LEU A 55 -0.79 6.84 1.79
N PRO A 56 -0.26 5.82 1.09
CA PRO A 56 0.55 6.06 -0.10
C PRO A 56 -0.27 6.66 -1.24
N SER A 57 0.38 7.44 -2.11
CA SER A 57 -0.19 7.78 -3.39
C SER A 57 -0.32 6.52 -4.26
N TYR A 58 -1.13 6.59 -5.32
CA TYR A 58 -1.28 5.40 -6.16
C TYR A 58 0.01 5.03 -6.89
N VAL A 59 0.83 6.02 -7.27
CA VAL A 59 2.13 5.79 -7.88
C VAL A 59 3.10 5.11 -6.90
N GLU A 60 3.10 5.56 -5.65
CA GLU A 60 3.90 4.91 -4.60
C GLU A 60 3.44 3.48 -4.38
N LEU A 61 2.14 3.26 -4.32
CA LEU A 61 1.58 1.92 -4.10
C LEU A 61 1.93 0.98 -5.27
N LEU A 62 1.91 1.47 -6.50
CA LEU A 62 2.36 0.71 -7.67
C LEU A 62 3.84 0.32 -7.58
N SER A 63 4.66 1.10 -6.88
CA SER A 63 6.10 0.83 -6.78
C SER A 63 6.42 -0.47 -6.04
N ILE A 64 5.49 -0.99 -5.23
CA ILE A 64 5.67 -2.27 -4.52
C ILE A 64 4.94 -3.43 -5.20
N VAL A 65 4.29 -3.21 -6.34
CA VAL A 65 3.74 -4.29 -7.16
C VAL A 65 4.88 -5.08 -7.78
N ASP A 66 4.84 -6.40 -7.63
CA ASP A 66 5.75 -7.32 -8.31
C ASP A 66 4.98 -8.02 -9.41
N PHE A 67 5.20 -7.60 -10.66
CA PHE A 67 4.51 -8.16 -11.81
C PHE A 67 4.97 -9.56 -12.19
N SER A 68 6.04 -10.07 -11.56
CA SER A 68 6.46 -11.47 -11.68
C SER A 68 5.72 -12.38 -10.70
N ALA A 69 4.98 -11.81 -9.75
CA ALA A 69 4.17 -12.53 -8.76
C ALA A 69 2.69 -12.33 -9.04
N TYR A 70 1.87 -13.26 -8.54
CA TYR A 70 0.43 -13.23 -8.75
C TYR A 70 -0.29 -13.76 -7.52
N ASN A 71 -1.37 -13.10 -7.13
CA ASN A 71 -2.32 -13.53 -6.12
C ASN A 71 -1.67 -13.86 -4.74
N PRO A 72 -0.87 -12.95 -4.12
CA PRO A 72 -0.74 -11.53 -4.44
C PRO A 72 0.46 -11.20 -5.36
N SER A 73 0.34 -10.10 -6.07
CA SER A 73 1.39 -9.57 -6.94
C SER A 73 2.34 -8.65 -6.16
N ILE A 74 3.00 -9.23 -5.16
CA ILE A 74 3.94 -8.54 -4.28
C ILE A 74 5.03 -9.53 -3.84
N ASN A 75 6.18 -9.02 -3.43
CA ASN A 75 7.23 -9.86 -2.86
C ASN A 75 6.79 -10.37 -1.48
N ALA A 76 6.29 -11.61 -1.44
CA ALA A 76 5.74 -12.20 -0.22
C ALA A 76 6.82 -12.58 0.81
N ALA A 77 8.09 -12.64 0.41
CA ALA A 77 9.19 -12.85 1.35
C ALA A 77 9.42 -11.60 2.21
N VAL A 78 9.17 -10.42 1.64
CA VAL A 78 9.35 -9.13 2.30
C VAL A 78 8.06 -8.65 2.95
N PHE A 79 6.93 -8.87 2.28
CA PHE A 79 5.59 -8.49 2.74
C PHE A 79 4.73 -9.74 2.94
N PRO A 80 5.04 -10.58 3.95
CA PRO A 80 4.30 -11.83 4.16
C PRO A 80 2.86 -11.57 4.56
N GLY A 81 1.97 -12.46 4.16
CA GLY A 81 0.57 -12.40 4.53
C GLY A 81 -0.22 -11.27 3.86
N THR A 82 0.30 -10.66 2.80
CA THR A 82 -0.43 -9.62 2.07
C THR A 82 -1.70 -10.20 1.45
N PRO A 83 -2.88 -9.66 1.78
CA PRO A 83 -4.11 -10.12 1.14
C PRO A 83 -4.12 -9.75 -0.34
N ALA A 84 -4.59 -10.68 -1.17
CA ALA A 84 -4.74 -10.48 -2.62
C ALA A 84 -6.05 -9.72 -2.88
N GLY A 85 -6.06 -8.43 -2.58
CA GLY A 85 -7.25 -7.61 -2.66
C GLY A 85 -6.94 -6.18 -3.09
N TYR A 86 -7.95 -5.34 -2.99
CA TYR A 86 -7.83 -3.92 -3.31
C TYR A 86 -7.24 -3.16 -2.14
N PHE A 87 -6.31 -2.25 -2.44
CA PHE A 87 -5.68 -1.37 -1.47
C PHE A 87 -5.94 0.08 -1.85
N TRP A 88 -6.41 0.89 -0.90
CA TRP A 88 -6.63 2.32 -1.13
C TRP A 88 -5.33 3.08 -1.32
N SER A 89 -5.37 4.07 -2.20
CA SER A 89 -4.37 5.14 -2.26
C SER A 89 -4.96 6.45 -1.75
N SER A 90 -4.08 7.43 -1.50
CA SER A 90 -4.50 8.79 -1.16
C SER A 90 -4.90 9.62 -2.39
N THR A 91 -4.63 9.12 -3.59
CA THR A 91 -4.82 9.85 -4.83
C THR A 91 -6.28 9.84 -5.25
N LEU A 92 -6.91 11.01 -5.32
CA LEU A 92 -8.28 11.13 -5.82
C LEU A 92 -8.30 10.96 -7.34
N TYR A 93 -9.39 10.40 -7.85
CA TYR A 93 -9.57 10.21 -9.27
C TYR A 93 -10.17 11.49 -9.87
N ALA A 94 -9.44 12.11 -10.81
CA ALA A 94 -9.87 13.39 -11.40
C ALA A 94 -11.09 13.25 -12.31
N GLY A 95 -11.35 12.05 -12.83
CA GLY A 95 -12.46 11.81 -13.78
C GLY A 95 -13.82 11.66 -13.14
N ALA A 96 -13.91 11.49 -11.81
CA ALA A 96 -15.18 11.30 -11.12
C ALA A 96 -15.07 11.80 -9.68
N SER A 97 -15.93 12.75 -9.31
CA SER A 97 -16.03 13.25 -7.94
C SER A 97 -16.45 12.12 -6.99
N GLY A 98 -15.74 11.97 -5.88
CA GLY A 98 -16.03 10.95 -4.89
C GLY A 98 -15.34 9.61 -5.13
N ASP A 99 -14.47 9.52 -6.15
CA ASP A 99 -13.65 8.34 -6.41
C ASP A 99 -12.19 8.58 -6.04
N ALA A 100 -11.49 7.48 -5.71
CA ALA A 100 -10.05 7.48 -5.49
C ALA A 100 -9.42 6.29 -6.21
N TRP A 101 -8.13 6.40 -6.50
CA TRP A 101 -7.36 5.31 -7.08
C TRP A 101 -7.08 4.23 -6.04
N ASN A 102 -7.10 2.98 -6.48
CA ASN A 102 -6.67 1.82 -5.71
C ASN A 102 -5.81 0.91 -6.57
N VAL A 103 -5.12 -0.03 -5.93
CA VAL A 103 -4.34 -1.06 -6.62
C VAL A 103 -4.88 -2.42 -6.18
N TYR A 104 -5.10 -3.28 -7.17
CA TYR A 104 -5.60 -4.64 -6.94
C TYR A 104 -4.41 -5.60 -6.90
N PHE A 105 -4.11 -6.12 -5.72
CA PHE A 105 -2.93 -6.95 -5.52
C PHE A 105 -3.11 -8.41 -5.90
N VAL A 106 -4.14 -8.76 -6.64
CA VAL A 106 -4.17 -10.04 -7.35
C VAL A 106 -3.22 -9.99 -8.55
N ASP A 107 -3.26 -8.91 -9.34
CA ASP A 107 -2.53 -8.80 -10.60
C ASP A 107 -1.78 -7.46 -10.76
N GLY A 108 -1.87 -6.56 -9.80
CA GLY A 108 -1.19 -5.27 -9.83
C GLY A 108 -1.88 -4.19 -10.64
N ASN A 109 -3.09 -4.41 -11.13
CA ASN A 109 -3.84 -3.40 -11.87
C ASN A 109 -4.34 -2.28 -10.94
N ALA A 110 -4.44 -1.07 -11.49
CA ALA A 110 -5.00 0.08 -10.79
C ALA A 110 -6.42 0.35 -11.31
N PHE A 111 -7.30 0.69 -10.38
CA PHE A 111 -8.70 1.03 -10.66
C PHE A 111 -9.07 2.28 -9.88
N ASN A 112 -10.22 2.87 -10.19
CA ASN A 112 -10.85 3.90 -9.37
C ASN A 112 -12.21 3.41 -8.90
N ASP A 113 -12.51 3.71 -7.65
CA ASP A 113 -13.76 3.30 -7.03
C ASP A 113 -14.26 4.39 -6.09
N VAL A 114 -15.55 4.33 -5.76
CA VAL A 114 -16.16 5.25 -4.81
C VAL A 114 -15.52 5.09 -3.43
N VAL A 115 -15.19 6.21 -2.79
CA VAL A 115 -14.39 6.24 -1.56
C VAL A 115 -15.09 5.61 -0.35
N SER A 116 -16.36 5.31 -0.44
CA SER A 116 -17.13 4.65 0.63
C SER A 116 -16.92 3.13 0.68
N LEU A 117 -16.32 2.53 -0.35
CA LEU A 117 -16.03 1.10 -0.34
C LEU A 117 -14.90 0.79 0.64
N ALA A 118 -14.99 -0.38 1.28
CA ALA A 118 -14.00 -0.80 2.26
C ALA A 118 -12.92 -1.65 1.59
N TYR A 119 -11.67 -1.18 1.63
CA TYR A 119 -10.50 -1.84 1.07
C TYR A 119 -9.38 -1.92 2.09
N TYR A 120 -8.33 -2.67 1.76
CA TYR A 120 -7.15 -2.81 2.60
C TYR A 120 -6.30 -1.54 2.59
N VAL A 121 -5.44 -1.44 3.60
CA VAL A 121 -4.58 -0.28 3.83
C VAL A 121 -3.16 -0.75 4.10
N ARG A 122 -2.17 -0.15 3.46
CA ARG A 122 -0.75 -0.25 3.81
C ARG A 122 -0.18 1.16 3.89
N CYS A 123 0.38 1.50 5.04
CA CYS A 123 0.90 2.85 5.26
C CYS A 123 2.36 2.96 4.81
N VAL A 124 2.79 4.19 4.53
CA VAL A 124 4.13 4.53 4.05
C VAL A 124 4.62 5.80 4.73
N ARG A 125 5.89 5.96 4.77
CA ARG A 125 6.56 7.22 5.19
C ARG A 125 7.87 7.40 4.44
#